data_d6f5dca96ca10d1c481116b8d33033ba
#
_entry.id   d6f5dca96ca10d1c481116b8d33033ba
#
_cell.length_a   1.000
_cell.length_b   1.000
_cell.length_c   1.000
_cell.angle_alpha   90.00
_cell.angle_beta   90.00
_cell.angle_gamma   90.00
#
_symmetry.space_group_name_H-M   'P 1'
#
loop_
_entity.id
_entity.type
_entity.pdbx_description
1 polymer ?
#
loop_
_entity_poly.entity_id
_entity_poly.type
_entity_poly.pdbx_seq_one_letter_code
_entity_poly.pdbx_strand_id
1 'polypeptide(L)'
;MLDETLNKQLSETIKEIENTLHIVIPKVYREFLLAGNNMEFDDGILYDIDAIAERYTTLEFTKYAPDLIPIGNDNGDYELVMKSGCNVTRFGFIEQGSIGTTKPTNMQSFTKWYAGGHIFSQAEEECVDWSAKVQVVLTKCPENKAKTLMRIRKALRLEIPAAELLAGSEHTPFILTTNLTGAVARKIIDQEQLGNWVEIRFAKKL
;
A
#
# COMPACT_ATOMS: atom_id res chain seq x y z
N MET A 1 -19.97 -0.57 -23.93
CA MET A 1 -19.54 0.57 -24.76
C MET A 1 -20.51 1.70 -24.45
N LEU A 2 -20.03 2.75 -23.83
CA LEU A 2 -20.83 3.98 -23.68
C LEU A 2 -21.11 4.54 -25.06
N ASP A 3 -22.29 5.12 -25.25
CA ASP A 3 -22.73 5.76 -26.49
C ASP A 3 -21.70 6.84 -26.89
N GLU A 4 -21.34 6.95 -28.18
CA GLU A 4 -20.40 7.95 -28.69
C GLU A 4 -20.80 9.38 -28.32
N THR A 5 -22.11 9.63 -28.21
CA THR A 5 -22.69 10.92 -27.80
C THR A 5 -22.33 11.22 -26.34
N LEU A 6 -22.42 10.24 -25.43
CA LEU A 6 -22.10 10.38 -24.01
C LEU A 6 -20.60 10.62 -23.82
N ASN A 7 -19.76 9.88 -24.54
CA ASN A 7 -18.31 10.05 -24.49
C ASN A 7 -17.87 11.43 -24.99
N LYS A 8 -18.56 11.98 -26.01
CA LYS A 8 -18.31 13.33 -26.49
C LYS A 8 -18.67 14.38 -25.44
N GLN A 9 -19.87 14.27 -24.84
CA GLN A 9 -20.29 15.18 -23.78
C GLN A 9 -19.33 15.13 -22.59
N LEU A 10 -18.97 13.94 -22.10
CA LEU A 10 -17.99 13.79 -21.02
C LEU A 10 -16.63 14.40 -21.34
N SER A 11 -16.17 14.23 -22.58
CA SER A 11 -14.91 14.85 -23.04
C SER A 11 -14.99 16.39 -23.07
N GLU A 12 -16.13 16.96 -23.39
CA GLU A 12 -16.37 18.41 -23.34
C GLU A 12 -16.40 18.91 -21.88
N THR A 13 -17.12 18.22 -20.99
CA THR A 13 -17.17 18.52 -19.55
C THR A 13 -15.77 18.47 -18.93
N ILE A 14 -14.97 17.45 -19.24
CA ILE A 14 -13.59 17.36 -18.77
C ILE A 14 -12.78 18.61 -19.14
N LYS A 15 -12.89 19.06 -20.40
CA LYS A 15 -12.17 20.27 -20.85
C LYS A 15 -12.65 21.54 -20.16
N GLU A 16 -13.96 21.67 -19.92
CA GLU A 16 -14.51 22.82 -19.22
C GLU A 16 -13.99 22.90 -17.78
N ILE A 17 -13.93 21.76 -17.07
CA ILE A 17 -13.42 21.67 -15.71
C ILE A 17 -11.91 21.93 -15.68
N GLU A 18 -11.14 21.35 -16.61
CA GLU A 18 -9.69 21.64 -16.75
C GLU A 18 -9.42 23.14 -16.92
N ASN A 19 -10.20 23.80 -17.76
CA ASN A 19 -10.07 25.25 -18.00
C ASN A 19 -10.47 26.07 -16.77
N THR A 20 -11.55 25.68 -16.09
CA THR A 20 -12.08 26.39 -14.91
C THR A 20 -11.15 26.29 -13.71
N LEU A 21 -10.60 25.11 -13.48
CA LEU A 21 -9.75 24.82 -12.33
C LEU A 21 -8.26 25.02 -12.62
N HIS A 22 -7.88 25.31 -13.89
CA HIS A 22 -6.50 25.44 -14.36
C HIS A 22 -5.65 24.20 -14.10
N ILE A 23 -6.23 23.02 -14.28
CA ILE A 23 -5.59 21.72 -14.10
C ILE A 23 -5.54 20.96 -15.43
N VAL A 24 -4.70 19.91 -15.48
CA VAL A 24 -4.67 18.96 -16.62
C VAL A 24 -4.86 17.55 -16.07
N ILE A 25 -6.03 16.96 -16.31
CA ILE A 25 -6.32 15.59 -15.89
C ILE A 25 -5.40 14.62 -16.64
N PRO A 26 -4.67 13.75 -15.92
CA PRO A 26 -3.78 12.78 -16.54
C PRO A 26 -4.49 11.90 -17.55
N LYS A 27 -3.83 11.65 -18.69
CA LYS A 27 -4.40 10.87 -19.78
C LYS A 27 -4.92 9.50 -19.31
N VAL A 28 -4.17 8.83 -18.44
CA VAL A 28 -4.56 7.51 -17.89
C VAL A 28 -5.88 7.57 -17.11
N TYR A 29 -6.13 8.65 -16.37
CA TYR A 29 -7.37 8.83 -15.62
C TYR A 29 -8.50 9.30 -16.52
N ARG A 30 -8.23 10.15 -17.49
CA ARG A 30 -9.21 10.54 -18.53
C ARG A 30 -9.72 9.32 -19.32
N GLU A 31 -8.82 8.42 -19.73
CA GLU A 31 -9.19 7.16 -20.40
C GLU A 31 -10.04 6.27 -19.48
N PHE A 32 -9.73 6.23 -18.19
CA PHE A 32 -10.51 5.54 -17.18
C PHE A 32 -11.94 6.09 -17.09
N LEU A 33 -12.12 7.41 -17.01
CA LEU A 33 -13.43 8.08 -16.99
C LEU A 33 -14.25 7.77 -18.25
N LEU A 34 -13.64 7.90 -19.43
CA LEU A 34 -14.29 7.68 -20.72
C LEU A 34 -14.66 6.20 -20.96
N ALA A 35 -13.99 5.27 -20.32
CA ALA A 35 -14.30 3.84 -20.43
C ALA A 35 -15.54 3.42 -19.62
N GLY A 36 -16.09 4.31 -18.76
CA GLY A 36 -17.23 4.00 -17.90
C GLY A 36 -16.96 2.89 -16.89
N ASN A 37 -15.77 2.89 -16.32
CA ASN A 37 -15.37 1.90 -15.32
C ASN A 37 -16.14 2.07 -14.00
N ASN A 38 -16.13 1.02 -13.17
CA ASN A 38 -16.69 1.11 -11.82
C ASN A 38 -15.88 2.07 -10.97
N MET A 39 -16.56 2.91 -10.21
CA MET A 39 -15.98 3.95 -9.36
C MET A 39 -16.16 3.67 -7.88
N GLU A 40 -17.13 2.82 -7.49
CA GLU A 40 -17.43 2.47 -6.11
C GLU A 40 -16.87 1.10 -5.76
N PHE A 41 -16.20 1.00 -4.63
CA PHE A 41 -15.56 -0.21 -4.12
C PHE A 41 -15.84 -0.34 -2.62
N ASP A 42 -15.65 -1.52 -2.04
CA ASP A 42 -15.93 -1.77 -0.62
C ASP A 42 -15.07 -0.91 0.32
N ASP A 43 -13.84 -0.57 -0.10
CA ASP A 43 -12.84 0.13 0.70
C ASP A 43 -12.48 1.53 0.16
N GLY A 44 -13.24 2.05 -0.81
CA GLY A 44 -12.99 3.38 -1.34
C GLY A 44 -13.80 3.73 -2.57
N ILE A 45 -13.60 4.94 -3.08
CA ILE A 45 -14.27 5.46 -4.26
C ILE A 45 -13.26 6.16 -5.18
N LEU A 46 -13.39 5.96 -6.49
CA LEU A 46 -12.77 6.82 -7.50
C LEU A 46 -13.77 7.90 -7.94
N TYR A 47 -13.28 9.09 -8.18
CA TYR A 47 -14.12 10.23 -8.49
C TYR A 47 -14.44 10.33 -9.98
N ASP A 48 -15.69 10.60 -10.31
CA ASP A 48 -16.06 11.12 -11.61
C ASP A 48 -15.59 12.59 -11.77
N ILE A 49 -15.87 13.17 -12.93
CA ILE A 49 -15.35 14.51 -13.22
C ILE A 49 -15.99 15.60 -12.35
N ASP A 50 -17.26 15.44 -11.97
CA ASP A 50 -17.98 16.40 -11.12
C ASP A 50 -17.49 16.31 -9.68
N ALA A 51 -17.28 15.09 -9.16
CA ALA A 51 -16.70 14.87 -7.85
C ALA A 51 -15.24 15.38 -7.76
N ILE A 52 -14.43 15.23 -8.82
CA ILE A 52 -13.10 15.87 -8.89
C ILE A 52 -13.21 17.38 -8.70
N ALA A 53 -14.12 18.04 -9.42
CA ALA A 53 -14.30 19.49 -9.35
C ALA A 53 -14.77 19.93 -7.95
N GLU A 54 -15.73 19.21 -7.38
CA GLU A 54 -16.21 19.47 -6.03
C GLU A 54 -15.09 19.33 -5.01
N ARG A 55 -14.40 18.19 -5.00
CA ARG A 55 -13.33 17.91 -4.01
C ARG A 55 -12.14 18.84 -4.16
N TYR A 56 -11.74 19.16 -5.38
CA TYR A 56 -10.69 20.14 -5.65
C TYR A 56 -10.99 21.50 -5.01
N THR A 57 -12.26 21.91 -5.05
CA THR A 57 -12.74 23.18 -4.50
C THR A 57 -12.92 23.09 -2.98
N THR A 58 -13.62 22.07 -2.47
CA THR A 58 -13.97 21.95 -1.04
C THR A 58 -12.77 21.69 -0.15
N LEU A 59 -11.78 20.96 -0.65
CA LEU A 59 -10.51 20.72 0.05
C LEU A 59 -9.44 21.78 -0.25
N GLU A 60 -9.83 22.87 -0.89
CA GLU A 60 -8.98 24.03 -1.19
C GLU A 60 -7.64 23.68 -1.90
N PHE A 61 -7.65 22.66 -2.80
CA PHE A 61 -6.46 22.28 -3.56
C PHE A 61 -5.84 23.45 -4.30
N THR A 62 -6.67 24.35 -4.87
CA THR A 62 -6.22 25.58 -5.54
C THR A 62 -5.24 26.39 -4.69
N LYS A 63 -5.44 26.40 -3.37
CA LYS A 63 -4.65 27.19 -2.42
C LYS A 63 -3.46 26.42 -1.88
N TYR A 64 -3.67 25.16 -1.52
CA TYR A 64 -2.70 24.40 -0.74
C TYR A 64 -1.85 23.41 -1.58
N ALA A 65 -2.40 22.89 -2.67
CA ALA A 65 -1.74 21.90 -3.49
C ALA A 65 -2.20 21.97 -4.97
N PRO A 66 -2.01 23.12 -5.65
CA PRO A 66 -2.61 23.37 -6.98
C PRO A 66 -2.08 22.43 -8.09
N ASP A 67 -0.98 21.74 -7.85
CA ASP A 67 -0.40 20.75 -8.75
C ASP A 67 -0.93 19.33 -8.54
N LEU A 68 -1.82 19.10 -7.55
CA LEU A 68 -2.43 17.82 -7.26
C LEU A 68 -3.91 17.82 -7.64
N ILE A 69 -4.40 16.70 -8.13
CA ILE A 69 -5.79 16.46 -8.50
C ILE A 69 -6.32 15.31 -7.66
N PRO A 70 -7.38 15.49 -6.86
CA PRO A 70 -8.02 14.39 -6.16
C PRO A 70 -8.74 13.50 -7.17
N ILE A 71 -8.49 12.20 -7.12
CA ILE A 71 -9.06 11.19 -8.02
C ILE A 71 -9.88 10.12 -7.29
N GLY A 72 -9.97 10.21 -5.97
CA GLY A 72 -10.71 9.25 -5.15
C GLY A 72 -10.39 9.41 -3.68
N ASN A 73 -11.04 8.62 -2.83
CA ASN A 73 -10.70 8.49 -1.41
C ASN A 73 -10.88 7.04 -0.91
N ASP A 74 -10.34 6.76 0.26
CA ASP A 74 -10.38 5.45 0.92
C ASP A 74 -11.60 5.26 1.84
N ASN A 75 -12.69 6.01 1.65
CA ASN A 75 -13.83 6.10 2.56
C ASN A 75 -13.45 6.55 3.99
N GLY A 76 -12.26 7.11 4.17
CA GLY A 76 -11.70 7.59 5.41
C GLY A 76 -11.06 8.96 5.27
N ASP A 77 -9.86 9.08 5.84
CA ASP A 77 -9.17 10.37 5.95
C ASP A 77 -8.20 10.65 4.77
N TYR A 78 -8.03 9.73 3.83
CA TYR A 78 -7.07 9.86 2.74
C TYR A 78 -7.71 10.11 1.39
N GLU A 79 -7.21 11.13 0.70
CA GLU A 79 -7.47 11.36 -0.72
C GLU A 79 -6.43 10.64 -1.59
N LEU A 80 -6.89 10.01 -2.67
CA LEU A 80 -6.03 9.56 -3.75
C LEU A 80 -5.77 10.74 -4.67
N VAL A 81 -4.52 11.05 -4.92
CA VAL A 81 -4.15 12.22 -5.73
C VAL A 81 -3.18 11.88 -6.83
N MET A 82 -3.34 12.52 -7.97
CA MET A 82 -2.38 12.54 -9.08
C MET A 82 -1.82 13.94 -9.26
N LYS A 83 -0.60 14.07 -9.80
CA LYS A 83 -0.14 15.38 -10.27
C LYS A 83 -0.93 15.81 -11.50
N SER A 84 -1.19 17.11 -11.60
CA SER A 84 -1.71 17.72 -12.83
C SER A 84 -0.70 17.55 -13.96
N GLY A 85 -1.13 17.00 -15.09
CA GLY A 85 -0.27 16.82 -16.26
C GLY A 85 -0.61 15.60 -17.12
N CYS A 86 -0.57 15.76 -18.44
CA CYS A 86 -1.01 14.76 -19.40
C CYS A 86 -0.30 13.40 -19.27
N ASN A 87 1.01 13.39 -19.00
CA ASN A 87 1.83 12.18 -18.99
C ASN A 87 2.01 11.56 -17.59
N VAL A 88 1.27 12.03 -16.61
CA VAL A 88 1.31 11.46 -15.26
C VAL A 88 0.57 10.12 -15.25
N THR A 89 1.21 9.09 -14.71
CA THR A 89 0.68 7.73 -14.65
C THR A 89 0.62 7.18 -13.22
N ARG A 90 1.16 7.94 -12.25
CA ARG A 90 1.24 7.53 -10.85
C ARG A 90 0.35 8.40 -9.99
N PHE A 91 -0.26 7.76 -8.99
CA PHE A 91 -1.00 8.42 -7.94
C PHE A 91 -0.38 8.09 -6.58
N GLY A 92 -0.77 8.81 -5.56
CA GLY A 92 -0.41 8.54 -4.17
C GLY A 92 -1.56 8.93 -3.25
N PHE A 93 -1.36 8.74 -1.97
CA PHE A 93 -2.34 9.05 -0.93
C PHE A 93 -1.88 10.29 -0.15
N ILE A 94 -2.81 11.14 0.24
CA ILE A 94 -2.58 12.28 1.11
C ILE A 94 -3.71 12.38 2.14
N GLU A 95 -3.37 12.53 3.40
CA GLU A 95 -4.34 12.80 4.45
C GLU A 95 -5.00 14.15 4.22
N GLN A 96 -6.33 14.22 4.31
CA GLN A 96 -7.10 15.45 4.01
C GLN A 96 -6.65 16.64 4.86
N GLY A 97 -6.40 16.42 6.16
CA GLY A 97 -5.88 17.45 7.07
C GLY A 97 -4.45 17.90 6.81
N SER A 98 -3.73 17.18 5.94
CA SER A 98 -2.30 17.42 5.62
C SER A 98 -2.06 17.96 4.21
N ILE A 99 -3.13 18.27 3.45
CA ILE A 99 -3.04 18.85 2.11
C ILE A 99 -2.24 20.16 2.15
N GLY A 100 -1.21 20.26 1.32
CA GLY A 100 -0.29 21.40 1.25
C GLY A 100 0.85 21.38 2.26
N THR A 101 0.79 20.55 3.30
CA THR A 101 1.85 20.43 4.30
C THR A 101 2.74 19.21 4.12
N THR A 102 2.20 18.14 3.56
CA THR A 102 2.91 16.90 3.26
C THR A 102 2.87 16.57 1.77
N LYS A 103 3.72 15.63 1.35
CA LYS A 103 3.70 15.10 -0.01
C LYS A 103 2.89 13.81 -0.03
N PRO A 104 2.23 13.48 -1.17
CA PRO A 104 1.59 12.20 -1.32
C PRO A 104 2.54 11.03 -1.05
N THR A 105 2.06 10.03 -0.33
CA THR A 105 2.78 8.80 0.03
C THR A 105 2.35 7.64 -0.86
N ASN A 106 3.02 6.49 -0.75
CA ASN A 106 2.69 5.24 -1.44
C ASN A 106 2.47 5.42 -2.96
N MET A 107 3.35 6.18 -3.61
CA MET A 107 3.28 6.48 -5.03
C MET A 107 3.36 5.22 -5.89
N GLN A 108 2.28 4.90 -6.62
CA GLN A 108 2.16 3.71 -7.44
C GLN A 108 1.54 3.98 -8.83
N SER A 109 1.68 3.02 -9.75
CA SER A 109 1.07 3.13 -11.08
C SER A 109 -0.44 2.91 -11.00
N PHE A 110 -1.22 3.88 -11.50
CA PHE A 110 -2.68 3.79 -11.51
C PHE A 110 -3.17 2.55 -12.26
N THR A 111 -2.66 2.30 -13.46
CA THR A 111 -3.07 1.16 -14.28
C THR A 111 -2.79 -0.19 -13.61
N LYS A 112 -1.59 -0.32 -13.00
CA LYS A 112 -1.22 -1.57 -12.31
C LYS A 112 -2.04 -1.80 -11.06
N TRP A 113 -2.27 -0.74 -10.29
CA TRP A 113 -3.09 -0.78 -9.09
C TRP A 113 -4.54 -1.16 -9.43
N TYR A 114 -5.14 -0.50 -10.43
CA TYR A 114 -6.51 -0.78 -10.83
C TYR A 114 -6.69 -2.21 -11.35
N ALA A 115 -5.75 -2.72 -12.16
CA ALA A 115 -5.76 -4.10 -12.64
C ALA A 115 -5.44 -5.14 -11.54
N GLY A 116 -4.76 -4.74 -10.48
CA GLY A 116 -4.29 -5.61 -9.40
C GLY A 116 -5.28 -5.79 -8.23
N GLY A 117 -6.49 -5.23 -8.31
CA GLY A 117 -7.52 -5.37 -7.28
C GLY A 117 -7.77 -4.12 -6.44
N HIS A 118 -7.15 -2.99 -6.80
CA HIS A 118 -7.44 -1.62 -6.30
C HIS A 118 -7.74 -1.55 -4.80
N ILE A 119 -6.76 -1.90 -3.97
CA ILE A 119 -6.85 -1.76 -2.51
C ILE A 119 -6.68 -0.27 -2.16
N PHE A 120 -7.72 0.37 -1.64
CA PHE A 120 -7.71 1.77 -1.20
C PHE A 120 -7.15 1.93 0.20
N SER A 121 -7.44 0.97 1.08
CA SER A 121 -6.91 1.06 2.42
C SER A 121 -5.39 1.20 2.32
N GLN A 122 -4.88 2.34 2.77
CA GLN A 122 -3.56 2.32 3.33
C GLN A 122 -3.70 1.36 4.52
N ALA A 123 -3.54 0.05 4.29
CA ALA A 123 -3.05 -0.74 5.39
C ALA A 123 -1.95 0.14 5.96
N GLU A 124 -2.16 0.68 7.19
CA GLU A 124 -1.07 1.24 7.92
C GLU A 124 0.02 0.20 7.71
N GLU A 125 1.00 0.49 6.82
CA GLU A 125 2.30 -0.03 7.07
C GLU A 125 2.55 0.53 8.46
N GLU A 126 2.13 -0.24 9.49
CA GLU A 126 2.57 -0.03 10.85
C GLU A 126 4.02 0.32 10.64
N CYS A 127 4.39 1.55 10.99
CA CYS A 127 5.75 2.02 10.80
C CYS A 127 6.58 1.05 11.62
N VAL A 128 6.90 -0.06 10.98
CA VAL A 128 7.49 -1.24 11.58
C VAL A 128 8.87 -0.78 11.97
N ASP A 129 9.04 -0.51 13.25
CA ASP A 129 10.34 -0.14 13.77
C ASP A 129 11.29 -1.33 13.62
N TRP A 130 11.88 -1.43 12.43
CA TRP A 130 12.85 -2.47 12.10
C TRP A 130 14.09 -2.44 13.00
N SER A 131 14.31 -1.36 13.77
CA SER A 131 15.35 -1.27 14.78
C SER A 131 14.93 -1.91 16.11
N ALA A 132 13.64 -2.09 16.34
CA ALA A 132 13.11 -2.71 17.54
C ALA A 132 13.46 -4.20 17.61
N LYS A 133 13.54 -4.72 18.83
CA LYS A 133 13.65 -6.17 19.07
C LYS A 133 12.34 -6.85 18.70
N VAL A 134 12.45 -8.01 18.04
CA VAL A 134 11.32 -8.78 17.54
C VAL A 134 11.35 -10.21 18.08
N GLN A 135 10.21 -10.87 18.04
CA GLN A 135 10.13 -12.30 18.21
C GLN A 135 10.31 -12.97 16.85
N VAL A 136 11.28 -13.87 16.76
CA VAL A 136 11.41 -14.76 15.61
C VAL A 136 10.78 -16.10 15.97
N VAL A 137 9.78 -16.50 15.20
CA VAL A 137 8.87 -17.60 15.55
C VAL A 137 8.90 -18.67 14.47
N LEU A 138 9.04 -19.93 14.88
CA LEU A 138 8.84 -21.08 14.00
C LEU A 138 7.32 -21.30 13.86
N THR A 139 6.80 -21.16 12.65
CA THR A 139 5.36 -21.26 12.38
C THR A 139 4.95 -22.59 11.78
N LYS A 140 5.91 -23.29 11.15
CA LYS A 140 5.67 -24.62 10.57
C LYS A 140 6.84 -25.55 10.88
N CYS A 141 6.48 -26.79 11.24
CA CYS A 141 7.50 -27.85 11.37
C CYS A 141 8.01 -28.26 9.99
N PRO A 142 9.33 -28.18 9.71
CA PRO A 142 9.85 -28.60 8.42
C PRO A 142 9.82 -30.12 8.25
N GLU A 143 9.61 -30.60 7.02
CA GLU A 143 9.60 -32.01 6.69
C GLU A 143 10.91 -32.71 7.08
N ASN A 144 12.03 -32.07 6.80
CA ASN A 144 13.38 -32.54 7.16
C ASN A 144 13.82 -31.91 8.48
N LYS A 145 13.08 -32.23 9.59
CA LYS A 145 13.18 -31.58 10.89
C LYS A 145 14.62 -31.31 11.32
N ALA A 146 15.41 -32.35 11.53
CA ALA A 146 16.74 -32.21 12.12
C ALA A 146 17.67 -31.29 11.27
N LYS A 147 17.74 -31.51 9.96
CA LYS A 147 18.61 -30.75 9.06
C LYS A 147 18.18 -29.29 8.99
N THR A 148 16.91 -29.02 8.80
CA THR A 148 16.36 -27.65 8.66
C THR A 148 16.44 -26.90 9.98
N LEU A 149 16.08 -27.51 11.10
CA LEU A 149 16.18 -26.86 12.40
C LEU A 149 17.64 -26.55 12.79
N MET A 150 18.61 -27.43 12.47
CA MET A 150 20.01 -27.10 12.69
C MET A 150 20.49 -25.96 11.81
N ARG A 151 20.01 -25.85 10.56
CA ARG A 151 20.27 -24.71 9.69
C ARG A 151 19.70 -23.42 10.29
N ILE A 152 18.43 -23.42 10.71
CA ILE A 152 17.78 -22.29 11.40
C ILE A 152 18.57 -21.89 12.65
N ARG A 153 18.94 -22.88 13.49
CA ARG A 153 19.73 -22.66 14.71
C ARG A 153 21.05 -21.95 14.42
N LYS A 154 21.77 -22.42 13.40
CA LYS A 154 23.05 -21.84 12.99
C LYS A 154 22.87 -20.43 12.42
N ALA A 155 21.93 -20.24 11.54
CA ALA A 155 21.66 -18.96 10.87
C ALA A 155 21.30 -17.86 11.88
N LEU A 156 20.37 -18.15 12.77
CA LEU A 156 19.89 -17.21 13.79
C LEU A 156 20.78 -17.18 15.06
N ARG A 157 21.84 -17.96 15.10
CA ARG A 157 22.77 -18.10 16.27
C ARG A 157 22.00 -18.39 17.58
N LEU A 158 21.07 -19.33 17.51
CA LEU A 158 20.24 -19.66 18.67
C LEU A 158 21.05 -20.36 19.75
N GLU A 159 20.87 -19.92 20.99
CA GLU A 159 21.45 -20.57 22.18
C GLU A 159 20.62 -21.78 22.65
N ILE A 160 19.42 -21.98 22.07
CA ILE A 160 18.54 -23.09 22.37
C ILE A 160 19.22 -24.44 22.11
N PRO A 161 19.23 -25.39 23.06
CA PRO A 161 19.72 -26.73 22.82
C PRO A 161 18.99 -27.44 21.68
N ALA A 162 19.74 -28.29 20.93
CA ALA A 162 19.13 -28.98 19.78
C ALA A 162 17.93 -29.85 20.14
N ALA A 163 17.96 -30.48 21.30
CA ALA A 163 16.86 -31.31 21.80
C ALA A 163 15.60 -30.49 22.10
N GLU A 164 15.77 -29.31 22.71
CA GLU A 164 14.69 -28.39 23.01
C GLU A 164 14.07 -27.80 21.73
N LEU A 165 14.91 -27.44 20.75
CA LEU A 165 14.46 -26.96 19.45
C LEU A 165 13.65 -28.02 18.69
N LEU A 166 14.08 -29.28 18.76
CA LEU A 166 13.34 -30.40 18.16
C LEU A 166 11.98 -30.63 18.86
N ALA A 167 11.95 -30.63 20.17
CA ALA A 167 10.71 -30.75 20.94
C ALA A 167 9.78 -29.58 20.70
N GLY A 168 10.29 -28.35 20.73
CA GLY A 168 9.50 -27.13 20.47
C GLY A 168 8.92 -27.07 19.06
N SER A 169 9.60 -27.67 18.07
CA SER A 169 9.09 -27.70 16.70
C SER A 169 7.83 -28.56 16.50
N GLU A 170 7.46 -29.39 17.46
CA GLU A 170 6.22 -30.16 17.44
C GLU A 170 5.01 -29.35 17.93
N HIS A 171 5.26 -28.22 18.61
CA HIS A 171 4.27 -27.34 19.17
C HIS A 171 4.40 -25.93 18.55
N THR A 172 4.18 -25.84 17.23
CA THR A 172 4.19 -24.52 16.54
C THR A 172 2.88 -23.75 16.81
N PRO A 173 2.95 -22.41 16.99
CA PRO A 173 4.13 -21.54 16.85
C PRO A 173 5.09 -21.62 18.06
N PHE A 174 6.41 -21.73 17.78
CA PHE A 174 7.46 -21.81 18.79
C PHE A 174 8.42 -20.62 18.66
N ILE A 175 8.66 -19.89 19.77
CA ILE A 175 9.54 -18.71 19.77
C ILE A 175 10.99 -19.18 19.74
N LEU A 176 11.72 -18.81 18.69
CA LEU A 176 13.13 -19.13 18.49
C LEU A 176 14.05 -18.16 19.22
N THR A 177 13.77 -16.87 19.14
CA THR A 177 14.54 -15.80 19.80
C THR A 177 13.77 -14.51 19.89
N THR A 178 14.12 -13.68 20.87
CA THR A 178 13.63 -12.31 21.06
C THR A 178 14.74 -11.27 21.03
N ASN A 179 15.99 -11.70 20.73
CA ASN A 179 17.18 -10.88 20.88
C ASN A 179 17.64 -10.18 19.59
N LEU A 180 16.98 -10.46 18.45
CA LEU A 180 17.32 -9.83 17.18
C LEU A 180 16.46 -8.59 16.94
N THR A 181 17.03 -7.58 16.26
CA THR A 181 16.22 -6.51 15.68
C THR A 181 15.50 -6.99 14.43
N GLY A 182 14.37 -6.37 14.07
CA GLY A 182 13.61 -6.74 12.89
C GLY A 182 14.45 -6.74 11.62
N ALA A 183 15.28 -5.71 11.42
CA ALA A 183 16.17 -5.60 10.26
C ALA A 183 17.19 -6.75 10.16
N VAL A 184 17.79 -7.13 11.29
CA VAL A 184 18.75 -8.26 11.33
C VAL A 184 18.04 -9.58 11.09
N ALA A 185 16.89 -9.79 11.75
CA ALA A 185 16.09 -11.00 11.57
C ALA A 185 15.64 -11.15 10.10
N ARG A 186 15.12 -10.08 9.48
CA ARG A 186 14.69 -10.07 8.08
C ARG A 186 15.84 -10.44 7.14
N LYS A 187 16.99 -9.78 7.30
CA LYS A 187 18.17 -10.05 6.48
C LYS A 187 18.60 -11.52 6.54
N ILE A 188 18.62 -12.12 7.73
CA ILE A 188 19.01 -13.53 7.91
C ILE A 188 17.97 -14.46 7.27
N ILE A 189 16.68 -14.21 7.48
CA ILE A 189 15.59 -15.03 6.93
C ILE A 189 15.62 -15.03 5.41
N ASP A 190 15.82 -13.86 4.79
CA ASP A 190 15.86 -13.71 3.34
C ASP A 190 17.12 -14.35 2.75
N GLN A 191 18.31 -14.11 3.33
CA GLN A 191 19.58 -14.69 2.88
C GLN A 191 19.60 -16.22 2.98
N GLU A 192 19.04 -16.75 4.05
CA GLU A 192 19.00 -18.19 4.32
C GLU A 192 17.72 -18.85 3.78
N GLN A 193 16.82 -18.09 3.13
CA GLN A 193 15.56 -18.58 2.57
C GLN A 193 14.70 -19.36 3.60
N LEU A 194 14.58 -18.80 4.80
CA LEU A 194 13.88 -19.43 5.92
C LEU A 194 12.39 -19.08 6.01
N GLY A 195 11.88 -18.17 5.16
CA GLY A 195 10.53 -17.62 5.22
C GLY A 195 9.39 -18.64 5.15
N ASN A 196 9.66 -19.85 4.66
CA ASN A 196 8.66 -20.92 4.65
C ASN A 196 8.35 -21.51 6.03
N TRP A 197 9.23 -21.30 7.01
CA TRP A 197 9.14 -21.91 8.36
C TRP A 197 9.17 -20.90 9.48
N VAL A 198 9.72 -19.69 9.22
CA VAL A 198 10.04 -18.69 10.24
C VAL A 198 9.37 -17.37 9.91
N GLU A 199 8.75 -16.76 10.90
CA GLU A 199 8.06 -15.47 10.85
C GLU A 199 8.66 -14.48 11.86
N ILE A 200 8.61 -13.18 11.53
CA ILE A 200 8.99 -12.10 12.44
C ILE A 200 7.70 -11.52 13.04
N ARG A 201 7.62 -11.45 14.36
CA ARG A 201 6.52 -10.81 15.09
C ARG A 201 7.02 -9.62 15.88
N PHE A 202 6.42 -8.49 15.65
CA PHE A 202 6.67 -7.27 16.43
C PHE A 202 5.82 -7.30 17.70
N ALA A 203 6.37 -6.79 18.81
CA ALA A 203 5.58 -6.63 20.03
C ALA A 203 4.48 -5.61 19.73
N LYS A 204 3.21 -5.95 19.98
CA LYS A 204 2.12 -4.98 19.93
C LYS A 204 2.45 -3.87 20.90
N LYS A 205 2.50 -2.61 20.43
CA LYS A 205 2.44 -1.46 21.31
C LYS A 205 1.10 -1.53 22.06
N LEU A 206 1.17 -1.69 23.39
CA LEU A 206 0.01 -1.57 24.28
C LEU A 206 -0.41 -0.11 24.34
#